data_c48adcd84d5612fd7c64cdd6a97c0a4f
#
_entry.id   c48adcd84d5612fd7c64cdd6a97c0a4f
#
_cell.length_a   1.000
_cell.length_b   1.000
_cell.length_c   1.000
_cell.angle_alpha   90.00
_cell.angle_beta   90.00
_cell.angle_gamma   90.00
#
_symmetry.space_group_name_H-M   'P 1'
#
loop_
_entity.id
_entity.type
_entity.pdbx_description
1 polymer ?
#
loop_
_entity_poly.entity_id
_entity_poly.type
_entity_poly.pdbx_seq_one_letter_code
_entity_poly.pdbx_strand_id
1 'polypeptide(L)'
;MLTLVAHFAHIGKIGYPIPNGLGYYNRRMKKRVDLPDVASERDRRGVALHAVGIRGLRLPIRLIGEAQTEQTVIAVADLSVDIDAEQRGTHMSRLVSTLYEWASTPQSPESVRALLQLTQERLRSRRAHLKLRFPYFLTVYAPATQASGLLDVDVEWDCTLNNGASMAESHFAFPAMTLCPCSKEISDYGAHNQRAIVRLWLRTKDRLPRLPEAYLPLVQESASALVYPVLKRPDEKYITERSYETPRFVEDVARELTLRLQSREELCWFRVECESIESIHNHNAFAVYESPRGK
;
A
#
# COMPACT_ATOMS: atom_id res chain seq x y z
N MET A 1 26.11 -32.18 6.97
CA MET A 1 25.14 -33.07 6.35
C MET A 1 24.47 -32.34 5.22
N LEU A 2 25.07 -32.50 4.05
CA LEU A 2 24.56 -31.99 2.76
C LEU A 2 23.36 -32.84 2.32
N THR A 3 22.41 -32.27 1.67
CA THR A 3 21.40 -32.79 0.74
C THR A 3 20.00 -32.29 1.06
N LEU A 4 19.67 -31.09 0.59
CA LEU A 4 18.28 -30.68 0.23
C LEU A 4 18.27 -29.31 -0.51
N VAL A 5 19.18 -29.09 -1.45
CA VAL A 5 19.20 -27.93 -2.34
C VAL A 5 19.43 -28.39 -3.78
N ALA A 6 18.48 -29.14 -4.32
CA ALA A 6 18.49 -29.48 -5.76
C ALA A 6 17.14 -30.10 -6.17
N HIS A 7 16.03 -29.34 -6.18
CA HIS A 7 14.78 -29.82 -6.82
C HIS A 7 13.85 -28.72 -7.35
N PHE A 8 14.34 -27.53 -7.68
CA PHE A 8 13.52 -26.49 -8.30
C PHE A 8 14.02 -25.98 -9.67
N ALA A 9 14.86 -26.77 -10.34
CA ALA A 9 15.40 -26.41 -11.67
C ALA A 9 14.74 -27.17 -12.83
N HIS A 10 13.47 -27.62 -12.72
CA HIS A 10 12.79 -28.35 -13.82
C HIS A 10 11.28 -28.08 -13.89
N ILE A 11 10.85 -26.81 -13.91
CA ILE A 11 9.49 -26.42 -14.36
C ILE A 11 9.60 -25.69 -15.71
N GLY A 12 10.28 -26.31 -16.62
CA GLY A 12 10.27 -25.94 -18.03
C GLY A 12 9.80 -27.12 -18.86
N LYS A 13 8.55 -27.07 -19.35
CA LYS A 13 7.88 -28.05 -20.25
C LYS A 13 6.94 -29.04 -19.58
N ILE A 14 5.88 -28.57 -18.98
CA ILE A 14 4.65 -29.36 -18.89
C ILE A 14 3.84 -28.99 -20.13
N GLY A 15 4.10 -29.67 -21.24
CA GLY A 15 3.20 -29.70 -22.41
C GLY A 15 1.98 -30.53 -22.03
N TYR A 16 0.85 -29.90 -21.76
CA TYR A 16 -0.42 -30.63 -21.74
C TYR A 16 -0.68 -31.15 -23.14
N PRO A 17 -1.03 -32.46 -23.33
CA PRO A 17 -1.44 -32.94 -24.64
C PRO A 17 -2.76 -32.25 -25.03
N ILE A 18 -2.72 -31.42 -26.06
CA ILE A 18 -3.90 -30.79 -26.62
C ILE A 18 -4.68 -31.91 -27.35
N PRO A 19 -5.95 -32.18 -27.00
CA PRO A 19 -6.75 -33.18 -27.71
C PRO A 19 -6.83 -32.84 -29.20
N ASN A 20 -6.70 -33.82 -30.07
CA ASN A 20 -6.69 -33.72 -31.54
C ASN A 20 -7.98 -33.16 -32.16
N GLY A 21 -8.64 -32.19 -31.53
CA GLY A 21 -9.88 -31.56 -32.01
C GLY A 21 -9.78 -30.08 -32.34
N LEU A 22 -8.66 -29.40 -32.05
CA LEU A 22 -8.48 -27.96 -32.26
C LEU A 22 -7.79 -27.57 -33.57
N GLY A 23 -7.68 -28.49 -34.50
CA GLY A 23 -7.12 -28.23 -35.83
C GLY A 23 -7.89 -27.20 -36.70
N TYR A 24 -9.09 -26.80 -36.29
CA TYR A 24 -9.90 -25.80 -36.99
C TYR A 24 -9.60 -24.34 -36.64
N TYR A 25 -8.98 -24.08 -35.49
CA TYR A 25 -8.71 -22.69 -35.07
C TYR A 25 -7.44 -22.08 -35.69
N ASN A 26 -6.47 -22.92 -36.11
CA ASN A 26 -5.18 -22.45 -36.61
C ASN A 26 -5.14 -22.10 -38.11
N ARG A 27 -6.17 -22.39 -38.90
CA ARG A 27 -6.16 -22.08 -40.33
C ARG A 27 -6.76 -20.73 -40.72
N ARG A 28 -7.43 -20.00 -39.79
CA ARG A 28 -8.05 -18.69 -40.11
C ARG A 28 -7.26 -17.47 -39.65
N MET A 29 -6.15 -17.62 -38.95
CA MET A 29 -5.36 -16.46 -38.39
C MET A 29 -4.23 -15.96 -39.31
N LYS A 30 -4.22 -16.33 -40.61
CA LYS A 30 -3.20 -15.86 -41.57
C LYS A 30 -3.60 -14.63 -42.40
N LYS A 31 -4.78 -14.06 -42.24
CA LYS A 31 -5.07 -12.70 -42.73
C LYS A 31 -5.04 -11.76 -41.53
N ARG A 32 -4.09 -10.80 -41.51
CA ARG A 32 -4.24 -9.59 -40.68
C ARG A 32 -5.59 -8.99 -41.10
N VAL A 33 -6.61 -9.17 -40.27
CA VAL A 33 -7.86 -8.44 -40.41
C VAL A 33 -7.49 -7.02 -39.95
N ASP A 34 -7.50 -6.10 -40.91
CA ASP A 34 -7.30 -4.68 -40.62
C ASP A 34 -8.56 -4.19 -39.90
N LEU A 35 -8.52 -4.27 -38.55
CA LEU A 35 -9.63 -3.84 -37.71
C LEU A 35 -9.51 -2.35 -37.45
N PRO A 36 -10.60 -1.57 -37.54
CA PRO A 36 -10.58 -0.14 -37.33
C PRO A 36 -10.17 0.17 -35.87
N ASP A 37 -9.23 1.09 -35.68
CA ASP A 37 -8.79 1.59 -34.38
C ASP A 37 -9.62 2.83 -34.02
N VAL A 38 -10.82 2.60 -33.50
CA VAL A 38 -11.77 3.66 -33.13
C VAL A 38 -11.25 4.54 -31.99
N ALA A 39 -10.37 4.01 -31.13
CA ALA A 39 -9.79 4.80 -30.04
C ALA A 39 -8.83 5.90 -30.54
N SER A 40 -8.20 5.69 -31.68
CA SER A 40 -7.32 6.67 -32.33
C SER A 40 -8.04 7.70 -33.21
N GLU A 41 -9.36 7.56 -33.39
CA GLU A 41 -10.13 8.55 -34.15
C GLU A 41 -10.18 9.92 -33.47
N ARG A 42 -10.39 10.97 -34.24
CA ARG A 42 -10.56 12.33 -33.72
C ARG A 42 -11.92 12.50 -33.04
N ASP A 43 -11.93 13.02 -31.80
CA ASP A 43 -13.16 13.45 -31.15
C ASP A 43 -13.54 14.86 -31.61
N ARG A 44 -14.85 15.08 -31.86
CA ARG A 44 -15.37 16.36 -32.33
C ARG A 44 -16.05 17.20 -31.23
N ARG A 45 -16.15 16.66 -30.04
CA ARG A 45 -16.82 17.33 -28.90
C ARG A 45 -15.97 18.40 -28.23
N GLY A 46 -14.64 18.34 -28.41
CA GLY A 46 -13.71 19.34 -27.89
C GLY A 46 -13.56 19.35 -26.36
N VAL A 47 -13.76 18.19 -25.70
CA VAL A 47 -13.69 18.07 -24.24
C VAL A 47 -12.52 17.18 -23.84
N ALA A 48 -11.50 17.76 -23.20
CA ALA A 48 -10.40 17.02 -22.60
C ALA A 48 -10.85 16.29 -21.32
N LEU A 49 -10.29 15.11 -21.04
CA LEU A 49 -10.59 14.36 -19.82
C LEU A 49 -9.34 14.29 -18.92
N HIS A 50 -9.52 14.57 -17.64
CA HIS A 50 -8.42 14.60 -16.66
C HIS A 50 -7.93 13.22 -16.24
N ALA A 51 -8.77 12.19 -16.35
CA ALA A 51 -8.42 10.81 -16.00
C ALA A 51 -9.24 9.81 -16.82
N VAL A 52 -8.55 8.96 -17.55
CA VAL A 52 -9.10 7.82 -18.28
C VAL A 52 -8.18 6.63 -18.03
N GLY A 53 -8.71 5.49 -17.62
CA GLY A 53 -7.84 4.37 -17.26
C GLY A 53 -8.59 3.14 -16.76
N ILE A 54 -7.85 2.30 -16.08
CA ILE A 54 -8.32 1.04 -15.48
C ILE A 54 -8.40 1.17 -13.97
N ARG A 55 -9.33 0.45 -13.35
CA ARG A 55 -9.48 0.36 -11.90
C ARG A 55 -9.64 -1.08 -11.44
N GLY A 56 -9.12 -1.36 -10.24
CA GLY A 56 -9.32 -2.62 -9.56
C GLY A 56 -8.58 -3.81 -10.20
N LEU A 57 -7.54 -3.56 -11.00
CA LEU A 57 -6.72 -4.65 -11.54
C LEU A 57 -5.95 -5.29 -10.40
N ARG A 58 -6.20 -6.58 -10.14
CA ARG A 58 -5.45 -7.37 -9.17
C ARG A 58 -4.27 -8.04 -9.85
N LEU A 59 -3.08 -7.87 -9.26
CA LEU A 59 -1.86 -8.49 -9.76
C LEU A 59 -0.90 -8.79 -8.62
N PRO A 60 -0.11 -9.90 -8.70
CA PRO A 60 0.97 -10.13 -7.78
C PRO A 60 2.13 -9.17 -8.10
N ILE A 61 2.70 -8.55 -7.08
CA ILE A 61 3.93 -7.76 -7.19
C ILE A 61 4.94 -8.24 -6.16
N ARG A 62 6.21 -8.24 -6.52
CA ARG A 62 7.32 -8.48 -5.60
C ARG A 62 7.85 -7.14 -5.15
N LEU A 63 7.79 -6.85 -3.85
CA LEU A 63 8.27 -5.61 -3.26
C LEU A 63 9.60 -5.85 -2.57
N ILE A 64 10.55 -4.95 -2.79
CA ILE A 64 11.80 -4.88 -2.05
C ILE A 64 11.59 -3.91 -0.90
N GLY A 65 11.57 -4.44 0.33
CA GLY A 65 11.49 -3.68 1.56
C GLY A 65 12.84 -3.15 2.05
N GLU A 66 12.83 -2.54 3.22
CA GLU A 66 14.06 -2.18 3.91
C GLU A 66 14.91 -3.44 4.17
N ALA A 67 16.23 -3.28 4.31
CA ALA A 67 17.19 -4.40 4.42
C ALA A 67 17.15 -5.40 3.24
N GLN A 68 16.67 -4.99 2.06
CA GLN A 68 16.60 -5.82 0.84
C GLN A 68 15.77 -7.11 1.02
N THR A 69 14.82 -7.11 1.92
CA THR A 69 13.85 -8.20 2.05
C THR A 69 12.86 -8.15 0.90
N GLU A 70 12.58 -9.30 0.28
CA GLU A 70 11.61 -9.40 -0.81
C GLU A 70 10.34 -10.09 -0.31
N GLN A 71 9.18 -9.50 -0.58
CA GLN A 71 7.89 -10.13 -0.34
C GLN A 71 6.96 -10.01 -1.54
N THR A 72 6.18 -11.05 -1.79
CA THR A 72 5.14 -11.03 -2.83
C THR A 72 3.80 -10.70 -2.19
N VAL A 73 3.14 -9.66 -2.70
CA VAL A 73 1.81 -9.24 -2.26
C VAL A 73 0.83 -9.22 -3.44
N ILE A 74 -0.44 -9.36 -3.16
CA ILE A 74 -1.50 -9.14 -4.15
C ILE A 74 -1.93 -7.68 -4.07
N ALA A 75 -1.55 -6.91 -5.07
CA ALA A 75 -1.91 -5.51 -5.15
C ALA A 75 -3.19 -5.30 -5.97
N VAL A 76 -3.94 -4.25 -5.62
CA VAL A 76 -5.04 -3.70 -6.41
C VAL A 76 -4.59 -2.39 -7.01
N ALA A 77 -4.49 -2.33 -8.33
CA ALA A 77 -3.99 -1.18 -9.08
C ALA A 77 -5.09 -0.45 -9.84
N ASP A 78 -5.10 0.88 -9.72
CA ASP A 78 -5.80 1.80 -10.59
C ASP A 78 -4.73 2.59 -11.35
N LEU A 79 -4.75 2.60 -12.68
CA LEU A 79 -3.79 3.33 -13.51
C LEU A 79 -4.55 4.16 -14.54
N SER A 80 -4.28 5.47 -14.61
CA SER A 80 -4.97 6.39 -15.50
C SER A 80 -4.03 7.43 -16.11
N VAL A 81 -4.47 7.99 -17.22
CA VAL A 81 -3.81 9.10 -17.93
C VAL A 81 -4.83 10.18 -18.25
N ASP A 82 -4.38 11.40 -18.56
CA ASP A 82 -5.21 12.41 -19.22
C ASP A 82 -5.30 12.13 -20.72
N ILE A 83 -6.36 12.63 -21.35
CA ILE A 83 -6.49 12.65 -22.82
C ILE A 83 -6.91 14.02 -23.30
N ASP A 84 -6.36 14.41 -24.44
CA ASP A 84 -6.67 15.70 -25.06
C ASP A 84 -8.07 15.75 -25.68
N ALA A 85 -8.58 16.96 -25.89
CA ALA A 85 -9.93 17.22 -26.38
C ALA A 85 -10.21 16.59 -27.77
N GLU A 86 -9.18 16.39 -28.57
CA GLU A 86 -9.29 15.81 -29.91
C GLU A 86 -9.14 14.28 -29.93
N GLN A 87 -8.74 13.67 -28.82
CA GLN A 87 -8.53 12.23 -28.72
C GLN A 87 -9.81 11.53 -28.29
N ARG A 88 -10.33 10.60 -29.11
CA ARG A 88 -11.60 9.91 -28.85
C ARG A 88 -11.51 8.94 -27.67
N GLY A 89 -10.38 8.24 -27.51
CA GLY A 89 -10.19 7.25 -26.45
C GLY A 89 -8.75 6.96 -26.17
N THR A 90 -8.51 6.01 -25.25
CA THR A 90 -7.18 5.49 -24.95
C THR A 90 -7.17 3.97 -25.04
N HIS A 91 -5.99 3.41 -25.30
CA HIS A 91 -5.80 1.96 -25.42
C HIS A 91 -5.64 1.33 -24.03
N MET A 92 -6.74 0.87 -23.43
CA MET A 92 -6.77 0.25 -22.10
C MET A 92 -5.79 -0.94 -21.97
N SER A 93 -5.63 -1.72 -23.04
CA SER A 93 -4.69 -2.85 -23.07
C SER A 93 -3.23 -2.41 -22.85
N ARG A 94 -2.86 -1.20 -23.29
CA ARG A 94 -1.51 -0.66 -23.05
C ARG A 94 -1.28 -0.36 -21.58
N LEU A 95 -2.28 0.13 -20.84
CA LEU A 95 -2.19 0.33 -19.40
C LEU A 95 -1.97 -0.99 -18.67
N VAL A 96 -2.77 -2.00 -19.01
CA VAL A 96 -2.64 -3.34 -18.42
C VAL A 96 -1.28 -3.95 -18.72
N SER A 97 -0.82 -3.92 -20.00
CA SER A 97 0.49 -4.48 -20.37
C SER A 97 1.65 -3.74 -19.70
N THR A 98 1.54 -2.43 -19.51
CA THR A 98 2.57 -1.64 -18.80
C THR A 98 2.65 -2.04 -17.33
N LEU A 99 1.52 -2.26 -16.66
CA LEU A 99 1.51 -2.77 -15.28
C LEU A 99 2.10 -4.18 -15.16
N TYR A 100 1.74 -5.10 -16.06
CA TYR A 100 2.30 -6.45 -16.03
C TYR A 100 3.80 -6.48 -16.32
N GLU A 101 4.28 -5.66 -17.25
CA GLU A 101 5.71 -5.53 -17.52
C GLU A 101 6.45 -5.00 -16.29
N TRP A 102 5.95 -3.93 -15.67
CA TRP A 102 6.51 -3.40 -14.44
C TRP A 102 6.49 -4.45 -13.32
N ALA A 103 5.39 -5.14 -13.09
CA ALA A 103 5.26 -6.15 -12.03
C ALA A 103 6.07 -7.43 -12.28
N SER A 104 6.64 -7.63 -13.47
CA SER A 104 7.42 -8.83 -13.81
C SER A 104 8.78 -8.92 -13.10
N THR A 105 9.28 -7.80 -12.60
CA THR A 105 10.53 -7.69 -11.82
C THR A 105 10.23 -7.23 -10.39
N PRO A 106 11.16 -7.39 -9.42
CA PRO A 106 11.02 -6.82 -8.09
C PRO A 106 10.91 -5.30 -8.13
N GLN A 107 10.00 -4.74 -7.32
CA GLN A 107 9.67 -3.33 -7.33
C GLN A 107 10.04 -2.66 -6.00
N SER A 108 10.51 -1.43 -6.10
CA SER A 108 10.79 -0.54 -4.97
C SER A 108 10.00 0.78 -5.12
N PRO A 109 9.94 1.63 -4.09
CA PRO A 109 9.33 2.96 -4.20
C PRO A 109 9.84 3.79 -5.39
N GLU A 110 11.12 3.69 -5.72
CA GLU A 110 11.77 4.42 -6.81
C GLU A 110 11.26 3.99 -8.19
N SER A 111 10.90 2.72 -8.34
CA SER A 111 10.42 2.15 -9.61
C SER A 111 9.06 2.71 -10.06
N VAL A 112 8.28 3.26 -9.14
CA VAL A 112 6.95 3.83 -9.43
C VAL A 112 7.06 5.00 -10.40
N ARG A 113 8.08 5.85 -10.26
CA ARG A 113 8.29 6.97 -11.18
C ARG A 113 8.55 6.49 -12.60
N ALA A 114 9.36 5.44 -12.77
CA ALA A 114 9.63 4.85 -14.08
C ALA A 114 8.36 4.26 -14.72
N LEU A 115 7.51 3.61 -13.92
CA LEU A 115 6.20 3.12 -14.39
C LEU A 115 5.34 4.28 -14.93
N LEU A 116 5.24 5.39 -14.19
CA LEU A 116 4.45 6.55 -14.61
C LEU A 116 5.02 7.20 -15.88
N GLN A 117 6.33 7.33 -16.00
CA GLN A 117 7.01 7.82 -17.21
C GLN A 117 6.72 6.93 -18.41
N LEU A 118 6.91 5.62 -18.28
CA LEU A 118 6.61 4.65 -19.34
C LEU A 118 5.13 4.69 -19.76
N THR A 119 4.23 4.90 -18.77
CA THR A 119 2.80 5.05 -19.04
C THR A 119 2.53 6.30 -19.88
N GLN A 120 3.12 7.45 -19.53
CA GLN A 120 2.98 8.69 -20.31
C GLN A 120 3.49 8.53 -21.75
N GLU A 121 4.66 7.93 -21.92
CA GLU A 121 5.26 7.68 -23.24
C GLU A 121 4.36 6.80 -24.11
N ARG A 122 3.89 5.67 -23.58
CA ARG A 122 3.06 4.70 -24.33
C ARG A 122 1.69 5.23 -24.72
N LEU A 123 1.13 6.08 -23.87
CA LEU A 123 -0.21 6.64 -24.06
C LEU A 123 -0.17 8.06 -24.65
N ARG A 124 1.02 8.65 -24.82
CA ARG A 124 1.24 10.04 -25.29
C ARG A 124 0.46 11.06 -24.44
N SER A 125 0.52 10.90 -23.13
CA SER A 125 -0.19 11.74 -22.16
C SER A 125 0.77 12.65 -21.41
N ARG A 126 0.24 13.74 -20.84
CA ARG A 126 1.01 14.68 -20.01
C ARG A 126 0.95 14.28 -18.54
N ARG A 127 -0.11 13.57 -18.15
CA ARG A 127 -0.34 13.11 -16.79
C ARG A 127 -0.53 11.60 -16.76
N ALA A 128 0.14 10.94 -15.81
CA ALA A 128 -0.14 9.56 -15.41
C ALA A 128 -0.37 9.50 -13.89
N HIS A 129 -1.31 8.67 -13.46
CA HIS A 129 -1.66 8.53 -12.05
C HIS A 129 -1.81 7.05 -11.72
N LEU A 130 -1.13 6.61 -10.67
CA LEU A 130 -1.19 5.27 -10.09
C LEU A 130 -1.76 5.36 -8.67
N LYS A 131 -2.77 4.55 -8.38
CA LYS A 131 -3.17 4.20 -7.03
C LYS A 131 -2.95 2.70 -6.84
N LEU A 132 -2.14 2.31 -5.88
CA LEU A 132 -1.75 0.94 -5.62
C LEU A 132 -2.04 0.59 -4.16
N ARG A 133 -2.87 -0.42 -3.90
CA ARG A 133 -3.27 -0.87 -2.56
C ARG A 133 -2.84 -2.31 -2.36
N PHE A 134 -2.20 -2.58 -1.23
CA PHE A 134 -1.73 -3.93 -0.91
C PHE A 134 -1.54 -4.11 0.60
N PRO A 135 -1.73 -5.32 1.14
CA PRO A 135 -1.26 -5.66 2.46
C PRO A 135 0.27 -5.81 2.44
N TYR A 136 0.93 -5.25 3.44
CA TYR A 136 2.37 -5.37 3.63
C TYR A 136 2.67 -6.02 4.96
N PHE A 137 3.61 -6.95 5.01
CA PHE A 137 3.90 -7.74 6.21
C PHE A 137 5.21 -7.29 6.83
N LEU A 138 5.13 -6.85 8.09
CA LEU A 138 6.28 -6.48 8.91
C LEU A 138 6.63 -7.64 9.84
N THR A 139 7.89 -8.05 9.86
CA THR A 139 8.36 -8.97 10.89
C THR A 139 8.44 -8.23 12.22
N VAL A 140 7.66 -8.69 13.19
CA VAL A 140 7.68 -8.16 14.56
C VAL A 140 8.07 -9.25 15.54
N TYR A 141 8.69 -8.84 16.65
CA TYR A 141 9.16 -9.73 17.69
C TYR A 141 8.41 -9.47 18.99
N ALA A 142 7.86 -10.52 19.58
CA ALA A 142 7.19 -10.44 20.86
C ALA A 142 8.13 -9.90 21.96
N PRO A 143 7.68 -9.00 22.83
CA PRO A 143 8.57 -8.17 23.63
C PRO A 143 9.41 -8.92 24.67
N ALA A 144 8.88 -10.00 25.24
CA ALA A 144 9.57 -10.80 26.27
C ALA A 144 10.27 -12.03 25.68
N THR A 145 9.60 -12.78 24.80
CA THR A 145 10.12 -14.06 24.30
C THR A 145 10.84 -13.96 22.97
N GLN A 146 10.77 -12.82 22.31
CA GLN A 146 11.33 -12.60 20.96
C GLN A 146 10.76 -13.56 19.91
N ALA A 147 9.59 -14.14 20.17
CA ALA A 147 8.88 -14.94 19.16
C ALA A 147 8.53 -14.05 17.97
N SER A 148 8.95 -14.44 16.77
CA SER A 148 8.69 -13.68 15.56
C SER A 148 7.30 -13.94 15.02
N GLY A 149 6.70 -12.93 14.40
CA GLY A 149 5.44 -13.04 13.69
C GLY A 149 5.33 -11.97 12.59
N LEU A 150 4.36 -12.11 11.70
CA LEU A 150 4.11 -11.18 10.62
C LEU A 150 2.91 -10.30 10.97
N LEU A 151 3.15 -9.00 11.15
CA LEU A 151 2.12 -8.00 11.35
C LEU A 151 1.74 -7.42 9.98
N ASP A 152 0.47 -7.54 9.63
CA ASP A 152 -0.06 -6.94 8.41
C ASP A 152 -0.39 -5.46 8.60
N VAL A 153 -0.02 -4.67 7.61
CA VAL A 153 -0.28 -3.23 7.50
C VAL A 153 -0.88 -2.96 6.13
N ASP A 154 -2.02 -2.31 6.11
CA ASP A 154 -2.58 -1.85 4.84
C ASP A 154 -1.77 -0.68 4.30
N VAL A 155 -1.34 -0.79 3.04
CA VAL A 155 -0.56 0.22 2.33
C VAL A 155 -1.31 0.69 1.09
N GLU A 156 -1.38 2.01 0.91
CA GLU A 156 -1.80 2.61 -0.36
C GLU A 156 -0.72 3.60 -0.82
N TRP A 157 -0.31 3.49 -2.07
CA TRP A 157 0.47 4.49 -2.77
C TRP A 157 -0.42 5.24 -3.74
N ASP A 158 -0.44 6.57 -3.63
CA ASP A 158 -1.15 7.49 -4.55
C ASP A 158 -0.12 8.39 -5.21
N CYS A 159 0.21 8.09 -6.47
CA CYS A 159 1.34 8.69 -7.17
C CYS A 159 0.91 9.31 -8.49
N THR A 160 1.32 10.53 -8.73
CA THR A 160 1.05 11.27 -9.98
C THR A 160 2.36 11.78 -10.58
N LEU A 161 2.48 11.64 -11.90
CA LEU A 161 3.47 12.35 -12.71
C LEU A 161 2.71 13.25 -13.69
N ASN A 162 2.96 14.56 -13.65
CA ASN A 162 2.28 15.54 -14.50
C ASN A 162 3.29 16.57 -15.01
N ASN A 163 3.50 16.61 -16.33
CA ASN A 163 4.46 17.54 -16.98
C ASN A 163 5.86 17.51 -16.30
N GLY A 164 6.37 16.33 -15.96
CA GLY A 164 7.64 16.14 -15.29
C GLY A 164 7.64 16.35 -13.76
N ALA A 165 6.61 16.99 -13.21
CA ALA A 165 6.43 17.13 -11.77
C ALA A 165 5.79 15.86 -11.17
N SER A 166 6.47 15.21 -10.23
CA SER A 166 5.94 14.04 -9.51
C SER A 166 5.37 14.45 -8.14
N MET A 167 4.36 13.73 -7.73
CA MET A 167 3.80 13.75 -6.38
C MET A 167 3.56 12.30 -5.96
N ALA A 168 3.93 11.97 -4.73
CA ALA A 168 3.64 10.68 -4.14
C ALA A 168 3.13 10.87 -2.71
N GLU A 169 2.07 10.16 -2.39
CA GLU A 169 1.51 10.05 -1.06
C GLU A 169 1.46 8.59 -0.66
N SER A 170 1.90 8.29 0.56
CA SER A 170 1.84 6.94 1.13
C SER A 170 0.83 6.95 2.26
N HIS A 171 -0.09 5.99 2.26
CA HIS A 171 -1.05 5.79 3.32
C HIS A 171 -0.76 4.45 3.99
N PHE A 172 -0.79 4.44 5.32
CA PHE A 172 -0.61 3.25 6.13
C PHE A 172 -1.74 3.12 7.14
N ALA A 173 -2.16 1.89 7.45
CA ALA A 173 -3.06 1.61 8.55
C ALA A 173 -2.41 0.56 9.47
N PHE A 174 -1.92 1.02 10.62
CA PHE A 174 -1.26 0.19 11.61
C PHE A 174 -2.24 -0.24 12.69
N PRO A 175 -2.35 -1.53 13.01
CA PRO A 175 -3.09 -1.96 14.19
C PRO A 175 -2.29 -1.65 15.46
N ALA A 176 -2.97 -1.09 16.46
CA ALA A 176 -2.40 -0.76 17.77
C ALA A 176 -3.41 -1.05 18.88
N MET A 177 -3.07 -0.71 20.11
CA MET A 177 -3.93 -0.81 21.27
C MET A 177 -3.94 0.50 22.06
N THR A 178 -5.12 0.89 22.54
CA THR A 178 -5.33 1.99 23.48
C THR A 178 -5.95 1.46 24.78
N LEU A 179 -5.61 2.07 25.90
CA LEU A 179 -6.19 1.82 27.21
C LEU A 179 -6.67 3.14 27.77
N CYS A 180 -7.93 3.19 28.23
CA CYS A 180 -8.57 4.41 28.67
C CYS A 180 -7.96 4.98 29.98
N PRO A 181 -7.38 6.19 29.95
CA PRO A 181 -6.85 6.84 31.16
C PRO A 181 -7.94 7.13 32.20
N CYS A 182 -9.15 7.56 31.77
CA CYS A 182 -10.26 7.84 32.71
C CYS A 182 -10.72 6.57 33.42
N SER A 183 -10.86 5.46 32.69
CA SER A 183 -11.26 4.18 33.29
C SER A 183 -10.22 3.69 34.28
N LYS A 184 -8.93 3.89 34.00
CA LYS A 184 -7.86 3.58 34.93
C LYS A 184 -7.92 4.37 36.23
N GLU A 185 -8.28 5.66 36.14
CA GLU A 185 -8.33 6.55 37.31
C GLU A 185 -9.49 6.25 38.26
N ILE A 186 -10.65 5.87 37.73
CA ILE A 186 -11.88 5.72 38.51
C ILE A 186 -12.20 4.28 38.94
N SER A 187 -11.55 3.27 38.33
CA SER A 187 -11.86 1.87 38.57
C SER A 187 -10.92 1.24 39.61
N ASP A 188 -11.48 0.49 40.53
CA ASP A 188 -10.71 -0.27 41.54
C ASP A 188 -10.04 -1.52 40.95
N TYR A 189 -10.45 -1.98 39.76
CA TYR A 189 -10.04 -3.27 39.19
C TYR A 189 -9.35 -3.20 37.83
N GLY A 190 -8.91 -2.05 37.37
CA GLY A 190 -8.17 -1.90 36.11
C GLY A 190 -8.81 -0.87 35.18
N ALA A 191 -8.66 -1.08 33.87
CA ALA A 191 -9.18 -0.18 32.86
C ALA A 191 -9.56 -0.96 31.60
N HIS A 192 -10.57 -0.47 30.87
CA HIS A 192 -10.88 -1.05 29.57
C HIS A 192 -9.81 -0.68 28.55
N ASN A 193 -9.50 -1.62 27.68
CA ASN A 193 -8.64 -1.46 26.53
C ASN A 193 -9.35 -1.95 25.26
N GLN A 194 -8.84 -1.55 24.11
CA GLN A 194 -9.42 -1.88 22.83
C GLN A 194 -8.40 -1.77 21.69
N ARG A 195 -8.75 -2.37 20.56
CA ARG A 195 -8.02 -2.22 19.31
C ARG A 195 -8.13 -0.78 18.83
N ALA A 196 -7.01 -0.23 18.35
CA ALA A 196 -6.99 1.03 17.61
C ALA A 196 -6.39 0.81 16.22
N ILE A 197 -6.80 1.62 15.27
CA ILE A 197 -6.18 1.73 13.94
C ILE A 197 -5.56 3.11 13.83
N VAL A 198 -4.24 3.13 13.63
CA VAL A 198 -3.48 4.35 13.41
C VAL A 198 -3.25 4.50 11.92
N ARG A 199 -3.82 5.54 11.32
CA ARG A 199 -3.65 5.83 9.89
C ARG A 199 -2.71 7.01 9.72
N LEU A 200 -1.75 6.84 8.82
CA LEU A 200 -0.80 7.87 8.42
C LEU A 200 -0.93 8.13 6.93
N TRP A 201 -0.96 9.40 6.55
CA TRP A 201 -0.80 9.87 5.17
C TRP A 201 0.45 10.73 5.13
N LEU A 202 1.38 10.42 4.24
CA LEU A 202 2.71 11.02 4.22
C LEU A 202 3.08 11.47 2.81
N ARG A 203 3.59 12.69 2.69
CA ARG A 203 4.27 13.20 1.49
C ARG A 203 5.69 13.54 1.82
N THR A 204 6.59 13.10 0.98
CA THR A 204 8.03 13.30 1.16
C THR A 204 8.57 14.35 0.18
N LYS A 205 9.66 15.03 0.57
CA LYS A 205 10.33 16.06 -0.24
C LYS A 205 10.91 15.48 -1.53
N ASP A 206 11.38 14.24 -1.51
CA ASP A 206 11.88 13.53 -2.69
C ASP A 206 10.78 13.01 -3.62
N ARG A 207 9.50 13.15 -3.19
CA ARG A 207 8.30 12.76 -3.96
C ARG A 207 8.26 11.28 -4.35
N LEU A 208 8.81 10.43 -3.51
CA LEU A 208 8.75 8.98 -3.61
C LEU A 208 7.74 8.42 -2.59
N PRO A 209 6.99 7.36 -2.91
CA PRO A 209 6.20 6.66 -1.92
C PRO A 209 7.11 5.99 -0.89
N ARG A 210 6.55 5.62 0.27
CA ARG A 210 7.27 4.95 1.37
C ARG A 210 6.67 3.59 1.64
N LEU A 211 7.45 2.77 2.32
CA LEU A 211 7.02 1.53 2.96
C LEU A 211 6.89 1.73 4.47
N PRO A 212 6.13 0.88 5.18
CA PRO A 212 5.72 1.16 6.56
C PRO A 212 6.81 0.90 7.63
N GLU A 213 7.94 0.26 7.31
CA GLU A 213 8.97 -0.16 8.27
C GLU A 213 9.46 0.98 9.16
N ALA A 214 9.78 2.13 8.57
CA ALA A 214 10.32 3.29 9.29
C ALA A 214 9.30 3.97 10.23
N TYR A 215 8.02 3.64 10.11
CA TYR A 215 6.94 4.30 10.86
C TYR A 215 6.34 3.43 11.96
N LEU A 216 6.50 2.10 11.91
CA LEU A 216 6.03 1.19 12.95
C LEU A 216 6.59 1.53 14.34
N PRO A 217 7.89 1.85 14.53
CA PRO A 217 8.41 2.27 15.84
C PRO A 217 7.72 3.52 16.39
N LEU A 218 7.38 4.49 15.53
CA LEU A 218 6.69 5.72 15.93
C LEU A 218 5.29 5.41 16.47
N VAL A 219 4.57 4.47 15.81
CA VAL A 219 3.26 4.01 16.28
C VAL A 219 3.39 3.27 17.60
N GLN A 220 4.39 2.40 17.75
CA GLN A 220 4.66 1.64 18.96
C GLN A 220 4.92 2.56 20.18
N GLU A 221 5.67 3.63 19.98
CA GLU A 221 6.00 4.59 21.05
C GLU A 221 4.83 5.52 21.40
N SER A 222 3.88 5.69 20.49
CA SER A 222 2.75 6.61 20.65
C SER A 222 1.50 5.95 21.23
N ALA A 223 1.26 4.66 20.95
CA ALA A 223 0.13 3.90 21.45
C ALA A 223 0.35 3.34 22.88
N SER A 224 -0.68 2.81 23.51
CA SER A 224 -0.53 2.11 24.80
C SER A 224 0.30 0.84 24.65
N ALA A 225 0.07 0.08 23.57
CA ALA A 225 0.90 -1.03 23.14
C ALA A 225 0.69 -1.30 21.62
N LEU A 226 1.60 -2.05 21.01
CA LEU A 226 1.35 -2.70 19.72
C LEU A 226 0.55 -3.99 19.91
N VAL A 227 0.06 -4.51 18.80
CA VAL A 227 -0.49 -5.86 18.71
C VAL A 227 0.52 -6.76 18.02
N TYR A 228 0.54 -8.04 18.40
CA TYR A 228 1.49 -9.01 17.90
C TYR A 228 0.75 -10.27 17.45
N PRO A 229 1.12 -10.85 16.30
CA PRO A 229 0.46 -12.06 15.80
C PRO A 229 0.80 -13.32 16.60
N VAL A 230 1.95 -13.34 17.29
CA VAL A 230 2.42 -14.47 18.11
C VAL A 230 2.80 -13.97 19.49
N LEU A 231 2.12 -14.48 20.52
CA LEU A 231 2.38 -14.15 21.93
C LEU A 231 2.45 -15.46 22.76
N LYS A 232 3.34 -15.47 23.73
CA LYS A 232 3.39 -16.46 24.81
C LYS A 232 3.02 -15.79 26.14
N ARG A 233 2.77 -16.54 27.20
CA ARG A 233 2.35 -16.01 28.50
C ARG A 233 3.21 -14.84 29.04
N PRO A 234 4.57 -14.88 28.93
CA PRO A 234 5.38 -13.74 29.36
C PRO A 234 5.12 -12.46 28.54
N ASP A 235 4.81 -12.65 27.22
CA ASP A 235 4.51 -11.53 26.32
C ASP A 235 3.14 -10.94 26.66
N GLU A 236 2.12 -11.78 26.90
CA GLU A 236 0.79 -11.34 27.33
C GLU A 236 0.86 -10.52 28.62
N LYS A 237 1.64 -11.01 29.62
CA LYS A 237 1.90 -10.26 30.86
C LYS A 237 2.51 -8.90 30.55
N TYR A 238 3.59 -8.86 29.77
CA TYR A 238 4.27 -7.62 29.41
C TYR A 238 3.34 -6.62 28.73
N ILE A 239 2.57 -7.05 27.73
CA ILE A 239 1.67 -6.14 26.98
C ILE A 239 0.55 -5.63 27.87
N THR A 240 0.00 -6.47 28.74
CA THR A 240 -1.03 -6.09 29.70
C THR A 240 -0.50 -5.01 30.65
N GLU A 241 0.66 -5.22 31.25
CA GLU A 241 1.29 -4.28 32.16
C GLU A 241 1.71 -3.00 31.43
N ARG A 242 2.38 -3.11 30.28
CA ARG A 242 2.78 -1.98 29.45
C ARG A 242 1.61 -1.09 29.05
N SER A 243 0.50 -1.69 28.59
CA SER A 243 -0.68 -0.92 28.20
C SER A 243 -1.31 -0.20 29.39
N TYR A 244 -1.32 -0.82 30.57
CA TYR A 244 -1.82 -0.24 31.80
C TYR A 244 -0.94 0.90 32.31
N GLU A 245 0.38 0.77 32.22
CA GLU A 245 1.36 1.79 32.60
C GLU A 245 1.39 2.98 31.64
N THR A 246 0.97 2.77 30.37
CA THR A 246 0.96 3.79 29.32
C THR A 246 -0.46 3.97 28.78
N PRO A 247 -1.43 4.44 29.61
CA PRO A 247 -2.77 4.69 29.12
C PRO A 247 -2.76 5.86 28.13
N ARG A 248 -3.52 5.74 27.03
CA ARG A 248 -3.58 6.72 25.96
C ARG A 248 -5.00 6.85 25.43
N PHE A 249 -5.50 8.07 25.36
CA PHE A 249 -6.64 8.42 24.51
C PHE A 249 -6.22 8.45 23.05
N VAL A 250 -7.18 8.43 22.12
CA VAL A 250 -6.91 8.63 20.68
C VAL A 250 -6.24 9.97 20.41
N GLU A 251 -6.58 11.00 21.19
CA GLU A 251 -5.95 12.33 21.17
C GLU A 251 -4.49 12.30 21.57
N ASP A 252 -4.13 11.50 22.56
CA ASP A 252 -2.75 11.36 23.01
C ASP A 252 -1.91 10.66 21.94
N VAL A 253 -2.43 9.58 21.36
CA VAL A 253 -1.78 8.88 20.26
C VAL A 253 -1.55 9.84 19.07
N ALA A 254 -2.58 10.61 18.70
CA ALA A 254 -2.47 11.55 17.58
C ALA A 254 -1.45 12.67 17.87
N ARG A 255 -1.39 13.22 19.10
CA ARG A 255 -0.42 14.25 19.48
C ARG A 255 1.01 13.71 19.50
N GLU A 256 1.24 12.55 20.11
CA GLU A 256 2.55 11.92 20.20
C GLU A 256 3.11 11.60 18.80
N LEU A 257 2.30 11.03 17.93
CA LEU A 257 2.69 10.78 16.54
C LEU A 257 2.97 12.07 15.78
N THR A 258 2.13 13.10 15.98
CA THR A 258 2.35 14.42 15.36
C THR A 258 3.71 14.99 15.71
N LEU A 259 4.09 14.99 16.99
CA LEU A 259 5.39 15.49 17.45
C LEU A 259 6.55 14.71 16.81
N ARG A 260 6.44 13.39 16.73
CA ARG A 260 7.47 12.53 16.11
C ARG A 260 7.57 12.75 14.59
N LEU A 261 6.44 12.95 13.90
CA LEU A 261 6.45 13.20 12.45
C LEU A 261 6.91 14.61 12.12
N GLN A 262 6.66 15.60 12.98
CA GLN A 262 7.19 16.96 12.81
C GLN A 262 8.72 17.02 12.83
N SER A 263 9.38 16.11 13.54
CA SER A 263 10.85 16.01 13.56
C SER A 263 11.45 15.30 12.34
N ARG A 264 10.60 14.77 11.43
CA ARG A 264 11.06 14.08 10.22
C ARG A 264 11.29 15.07 9.08
N GLU A 265 12.55 15.42 8.84
CA GLU A 265 12.94 16.42 7.83
C GLU A 265 12.58 16.03 6.40
N GLU A 266 12.45 14.73 6.11
CA GLU A 266 12.07 14.21 4.80
C GLU A 266 10.60 14.47 4.45
N LEU A 267 9.73 14.72 5.44
CA LEU A 267 8.31 14.98 5.22
C LEU A 267 8.07 16.45 4.85
N CYS A 268 7.22 16.68 3.85
CA CYS A 268 6.71 18.00 3.51
C CYS A 268 5.24 18.20 3.89
N TRP A 269 4.53 17.11 4.14
CA TRP A 269 3.17 17.11 4.65
C TRP A 269 2.84 15.75 5.24
N PHE A 270 2.00 15.74 6.27
CA PHE A 270 1.44 14.50 6.81
C PHE A 270 0.08 14.74 7.46
N ARG A 271 -0.71 13.66 7.55
CA ARG A 271 -1.93 13.56 8.34
C ARG A 271 -1.85 12.33 9.22
N VAL A 272 -2.28 12.46 10.46
CA VAL A 272 -2.41 11.38 11.45
C VAL A 272 -3.88 11.22 11.79
N GLU A 273 -4.35 9.98 11.86
CA GLU A 273 -5.66 9.64 12.41
C GLU A 273 -5.50 8.42 13.33
N CYS A 274 -6.03 8.51 14.53
CA CYS A 274 -6.16 7.37 15.43
C CYS A 274 -7.64 7.12 15.66
N GLU A 275 -8.11 5.92 15.35
CA GLU A 275 -9.48 5.46 15.60
C GLU A 275 -9.44 4.28 16.57
N SER A 276 -10.15 4.39 17.69
CA SER A 276 -10.32 3.37 18.72
C SER A 276 -11.63 2.64 18.51
N ILE A 277 -11.55 1.30 18.39
CA ILE A 277 -12.74 0.43 18.32
C ILE A 277 -13.18 0.15 19.74
N GLU A 278 -14.04 1.02 20.25
CA GLU A 278 -14.40 1.06 21.67
C GLU A 278 -15.02 -0.26 22.16
N SER A 279 -14.54 -0.71 23.34
CA SER A 279 -14.97 -1.98 23.93
C SER A 279 -16.24 -1.86 24.79
N ILE A 280 -16.52 -0.66 25.33
CA ILE A 280 -17.68 -0.42 26.21
C ILE A 280 -18.74 0.50 25.59
N HIS A 281 -18.50 1.04 24.40
CA HIS A 281 -19.41 1.91 23.66
C HIS A 281 -19.82 1.27 22.33
N ASN A 282 -20.97 1.68 21.81
CA ASN A 282 -21.48 1.24 20.51
C ASN A 282 -21.02 2.13 19.32
N HIS A 283 -20.05 2.99 19.54
CA HIS A 283 -19.42 3.87 18.56
C HIS A 283 -17.91 3.86 18.76
N ASN A 284 -17.17 4.27 17.75
CA ASN A 284 -15.73 4.45 17.81
C ASN A 284 -15.38 5.89 18.20
N ALA A 285 -14.25 6.08 18.87
CA ALA A 285 -13.64 7.39 19.10
C ALA A 285 -12.51 7.60 18.09
N PHE A 286 -12.31 8.84 17.63
CA PHE A 286 -11.19 9.15 16.74
C PHE A 286 -10.62 10.54 17.00
N ALA A 287 -9.34 10.72 16.65
CA ALA A 287 -8.67 11.99 16.63
C ALA A 287 -7.85 12.14 15.35
N VAL A 288 -7.83 13.35 14.81
CA VAL A 288 -7.13 13.67 13.54
C VAL A 288 -6.28 14.91 13.73
N TYR A 289 -5.07 14.86 13.17
CA TYR A 289 -4.22 16.02 12.93
C TYR A 289 -3.76 16.05 11.48
N GLU A 290 -3.75 17.21 10.87
CA GLU A 290 -3.17 17.44 9.54
C GLU A 290 -2.16 18.59 9.62
N SER A 291 -0.95 18.35 9.14
CA SER A 291 0.07 19.39 9.08
C SER A 291 -0.30 20.46 8.03
N PRO A 292 0.10 21.73 8.22
CA PRO A 292 -0.08 22.73 7.18
C PRO A 292 0.51 22.25 5.85
N ARG A 293 -0.23 22.41 4.76
CA ARG A 293 0.32 22.13 3.43
C ARG A 293 1.41 23.15 3.17
N GLY A 294 2.66 22.67 3.07
CA GLY A 294 3.79 23.52 2.70
C GLY A 294 3.49 24.22 1.36
N LYS A 295 3.88 25.49 1.26
CA LYS A 295 3.82 26.29 0.03
C LYS A 295 4.74 25.74 -1.03
#